data_5788d8c43370f6ef7062b95e8e93d70e
#
_entry.id   5788d8c43370f6ef7062b95e8e93d70e
#
_cell.length_a   1.000
_cell.length_b   1.000
_cell.length_c   1.000
_cell.angle_alpha   90.00
_cell.angle_beta   90.00
_cell.angle_gamma   90.00
#
_symmetry.space_group_name_H-M   'P 1'
#
loop_
_entity.id
_entity.type
_entity.pdbx_description
1 polymer ?
#
loop_
_entity_poly.entity_id
_entity_poly.type
_entity_poly.pdbx_seq_one_letter_code
_entity_poly.pdbx_strand_id
1 'polypeptide(L)'
;MVNFTSTIFAEGELIYTDGGLLAQYAWLLVLLPFVAALIITFMGKYLPLKGAEVALATIGLIFLYSSALMYSHITSGVVNEFFINVGSIGVFDIEFGWVVDGLSIMMYFVVGTVALLVFIYATNYMEGEIRYTFFFTSLTLFAGSMLVLVSSPTLIQILIGWELVGVCSYLLIGHYWEKKNNSSAAMKAFITNKIADVGLMIGIIILALNTGTLRISEILYQATHEYEKLSSVAFIAAILLFIGAMGKSAQFPLHVWLPDAMAGPTPVSALMHAATMVTAGVYLLARMFPFYKAMAPDALDVVMLFGVITLLAAGLIAVVQDDLKKVLAYSTVTVSYTHLTLPTKA
;
A
#
# COMPACT_ATOMS: atom_id res chain seq x y z
N MET A 1 -28.18 1.72 7.05
CA MET A 1 -28.40 2.48 5.79
C MET A 1 -27.02 2.80 5.23
N VAL A 2 -26.70 2.35 4.02
CA VAL A 2 -25.45 2.70 3.36
C VAL A 2 -25.62 4.11 2.81
N ASN A 3 -25.01 5.09 3.45
CA ASN A 3 -25.00 6.47 2.92
C ASN A 3 -23.91 6.55 1.87
N PHE A 4 -24.30 6.58 0.59
CA PHE A 4 -23.39 6.86 -0.51
C PHE A 4 -23.21 8.37 -0.62
N THR A 5 -22.23 8.92 0.08
CA THR A 5 -21.80 10.31 -0.09
C THR A 5 -20.49 10.32 -0.82
N SER A 6 -20.45 10.93 -1.99
CA SER A 6 -19.23 11.12 -2.78
C SER A 6 -18.70 12.54 -2.59
N THR A 7 -17.42 12.66 -2.27
CA THR A 7 -16.80 13.94 -1.96
C THR A 7 -15.58 14.16 -2.88
N ILE A 8 -15.55 15.27 -3.62
CA ILE A 8 -14.41 15.68 -4.45
C ILE A 8 -13.80 16.96 -3.90
N PHE A 9 -12.49 17.01 -3.83
CA PHE A 9 -11.74 18.26 -3.68
C PHE A 9 -11.36 18.80 -5.07
N ALA A 10 -12.06 19.81 -5.55
CA ALA A 10 -11.62 20.65 -6.63
C ALA A 10 -11.60 22.10 -6.12
N GLU A 11 -10.44 22.75 -6.14
CA GLU A 11 -10.24 24.15 -5.72
C GLU A 11 -10.73 24.50 -4.29
N GLY A 12 -10.71 23.51 -3.34
CA GLY A 12 -11.05 23.76 -1.92
C GLY A 12 -12.52 23.62 -1.58
N GLU A 13 -13.40 23.25 -2.51
CA GLU A 13 -14.81 22.95 -2.24
C GLU A 13 -15.09 21.45 -2.35
N LEU A 14 -15.97 20.96 -1.45
CA LEU A 14 -16.48 19.58 -1.45
C LEU A 14 -17.56 19.46 -2.55
N ILE A 15 -17.22 18.88 -3.69
CA ILE A 15 -18.16 18.65 -4.77
C ILE A 15 -18.68 17.21 -4.70
N TYR A 16 -19.99 17.04 -4.55
CA TYR A 16 -20.65 15.75 -4.61
C TYR A 16 -20.98 15.41 -6.06
N THR A 17 -20.40 14.32 -6.59
CA THR A 17 -20.78 13.80 -7.92
C THR A 17 -21.46 12.46 -7.77
N ASP A 18 -22.46 12.21 -8.63
CA ASP A 18 -23.05 10.90 -8.76
C ASP A 18 -22.00 9.94 -9.34
N GLY A 19 -21.46 9.06 -8.48
CA GLY A 19 -20.46 8.07 -8.92
C GLY A 19 -21.08 7.07 -9.86
N GLY A 20 -20.55 6.98 -11.07
CA GLY A 20 -20.97 5.96 -12.02
C GLY A 20 -20.94 4.56 -11.39
N LEU A 21 -21.74 3.62 -11.94
CA LEU A 21 -21.83 2.24 -11.42
C LEU A 21 -20.46 1.59 -11.16
N LEU A 22 -19.45 1.87 -11.98
CA LEU A 22 -18.10 1.35 -11.80
C LEU A 22 -17.46 1.83 -10.49
N ALA A 23 -17.61 3.10 -10.11
CA ALA A 23 -17.06 3.60 -8.85
C ALA A 23 -17.80 3.02 -7.64
N GLN A 24 -19.11 2.88 -7.74
CA GLN A 24 -19.95 2.31 -6.68
C GLN A 24 -19.58 0.87 -6.33
N TYR A 25 -19.22 0.05 -7.31
CA TYR A 25 -18.86 -1.35 -7.11
C TYR A 25 -17.34 -1.58 -6.96
N ALA A 26 -16.52 -0.54 -6.81
CA ALA A 26 -15.05 -0.68 -6.68
C ALA A 26 -14.62 -1.47 -5.43
N TRP A 27 -15.50 -1.62 -4.42
CA TRP A 27 -15.28 -2.53 -3.29
C TRP A 27 -15.04 -3.99 -3.70
N LEU A 28 -15.49 -4.40 -4.90
CA LEU A 28 -15.21 -5.72 -5.44
C LEU A 28 -13.71 -5.96 -5.67
N LEU A 29 -12.94 -4.91 -6.03
CA LEU A 29 -11.48 -5.00 -6.15
C LEU A 29 -10.85 -5.48 -4.85
N VAL A 30 -11.41 -5.05 -3.72
CA VAL A 30 -10.92 -5.40 -2.40
C VAL A 30 -11.42 -6.78 -1.97
N LEU A 31 -12.70 -7.08 -2.15
CA LEU A 31 -13.31 -8.32 -1.65
C LEU A 31 -12.85 -9.57 -2.42
N LEU A 32 -12.75 -9.47 -3.75
CA LEU A 32 -12.47 -10.63 -4.61
C LEU A 32 -11.19 -11.40 -4.22
N PRO A 33 -10.03 -10.75 -3.94
CA PRO A 33 -8.83 -11.47 -3.55
C PRO A 33 -8.97 -12.23 -2.22
N PHE A 34 -9.72 -11.70 -1.25
CA PHE A 34 -9.93 -12.38 0.04
C PHE A 34 -10.82 -13.62 -0.14
N VAL A 35 -11.90 -13.50 -0.92
CA VAL A 35 -12.77 -14.64 -1.25
C VAL A 35 -11.98 -15.69 -2.03
N ALA A 36 -11.18 -15.28 -3.01
CA ALA A 36 -10.33 -16.19 -3.78
C ALA A 36 -9.32 -16.91 -2.87
N ALA A 37 -8.67 -16.20 -1.97
CA ALA A 37 -7.72 -16.78 -1.03
C ALA A 37 -8.38 -17.82 -0.11
N LEU A 38 -9.61 -17.58 0.35
CA LEU A 38 -10.40 -18.57 1.10
C LEU A 38 -10.70 -19.81 0.25
N ILE A 39 -11.17 -19.61 -0.99
CA ILE A 39 -11.42 -20.73 -1.92
C ILE A 39 -10.15 -21.55 -2.16
N ILE A 40 -9.02 -20.88 -2.42
CA ILE A 40 -7.73 -21.55 -2.64
C ILE A 40 -7.31 -22.33 -1.39
N THR A 41 -7.47 -21.75 -0.21
CA THR A 41 -7.07 -22.38 1.06
C THR A 41 -7.84 -23.67 1.31
N PHE A 42 -9.16 -23.65 1.14
CA PHE A 42 -10.01 -24.80 1.49
C PHE A 42 -10.17 -25.78 0.34
N MET A 43 -10.25 -25.30 -0.90
CA MET A 43 -10.56 -26.11 -2.08
C MET A 43 -9.38 -26.28 -3.04
N GLY A 44 -8.30 -25.53 -2.90
CA GLY A 44 -7.19 -25.51 -3.85
C GLY A 44 -6.58 -26.87 -4.12
N LYS A 45 -6.51 -27.74 -3.11
CA LYS A 45 -6.00 -29.12 -3.28
C LYS A 45 -6.81 -29.98 -4.27
N TYR A 46 -8.08 -29.67 -4.46
CA TYR A 46 -9.01 -30.42 -5.31
C TYR A 46 -9.12 -29.83 -6.72
N LEU A 47 -8.54 -28.66 -6.95
CA LEU A 47 -8.58 -27.96 -8.22
C LEU A 47 -7.47 -28.44 -9.16
N PRO A 48 -7.69 -28.40 -10.50
CA PRO A 48 -6.73 -28.88 -11.50
C PRO A 48 -5.34 -28.28 -11.40
N LEU A 49 -5.24 -26.96 -11.22
CA LEU A 49 -3.99 -26.22 -11.05
C LEU A 49 -3.73 -25.85 -9.57
N LYS A 50 -4.26 -26.67 -8.63
CA LYS A 50 -4.05 -26.52 -7.19
C LYS A 50 -4.34 -25.10 -6.65
N GLY A 51 -5.31 -24.41 -7.27
CA GLY A 51 -5.77 -23.08 -6.88
C GLY A 51 -5.17 -21.91 -7.67
N ALA A 52 -4.17 -22.13 -8.51
CA ALA A 52 -3.60 -21.07 -9.34
C ALA A 52 -4.61 -20.48 -10.33
N GLU A 53 -5.54 -21.31 -10.84
CA GLU A 53 -6.61 -20.88 -11.73
C GLU A 53 -7.56 -19.87 -11.09
N VAL A 54 -7.90 -20.07 -9.80
CA VAL A 54 -8.74 -19.12 -9.05
C VAL A 54 -8.00 -17.82 -8.84
N ALA A 55 -6.71 -17.91 -8.46
CA ALA A 55 -5.85 -16.76 -8.29
C ALA A 55 -5.73 -15.94 -9.58
N LEU A 56 -5.42 -16.59 -10.72
CA LEU A 56 -5.30 -15.96 -12.03
C LEU A 56 -6.60 -15.33 -12.50
N ALA A 57 -7.73 -16.04 -12.37
CA ALA A 57 -9.04 -15.51 -12.74
C ALA A 57 -9.37 -14.26 -11.93
N THR A 58 -9.12 -14.28 -10.61
CA THR A 58 -9.37 -13.15 -9.73
C THR A 58 -8.51 -11.95 -10.10
N ILE A 59 -7.20 -12.13 -10.25
CA ILE A 59 -6.29 -11.03 -10.61
C ILE A 59 -6.57 -10.53 -12.03
N GLY A 60 -6.94 -11.41 -12.97
CA GLY A 60 -7.39 -11.03 -14.29
C GLY A 60 -8.64 -10.14 -14.26
N LEU A 61 -9.63 -10.48 -13.44
CA LEU A 61 -10.82 -9.63 -13.22
C LEU A 61 -10.45 -8.29 -12.59
N ILE A 62 -9.53 -8.27 -11.62
CA ILE A 62 -9.05 -7.02 -11.00
C ILE A 62 -8.37 -6.14 -12.05
N PHE A 63 -7.51 -6.70 -12.89
CA PHE A 63 -6.86 -5.96 -13.97
C PHE A 63 -7.87 -5.36 -14.96
N LEU A 64 -8.85 -6.13 -15.40
CA LEU A 64 -9.89 -5.65 -16.31
C LEU A 64 -10.74 -4.55 -15.67
N TYR A 65 -11.13 -4.75 -14.41
CA TYR A 65 -11.95 -3.78 -13.69
C TYR A 65 -11.18 -2.47 -13.41
N SER A 66 -9.93 -2.54 -12.98
CA SER A 66 -9.07 -1.37 -12.77
C SER A 66 -8.78 -0.62 -14.07
N SER A 67 -8.63 -1.34 -15.19
CA SER A 67 -8.50 -0.74 -16.52
C SER A 67 -9.77 0.00 -16.95
N ALA A 68 -10.96 -0.55 -16.67
CA ALA A 68 -12.23 0.10 -16.93
C ALA A 68 -12.42 1.36 -16.06
N LEU A 69 -12.03 1.31 -14.78
CA LEU A 69 -12.03 2.48 -13.90
C LEU A 69 -11.07 3.56 -14.41
N MET A 70 -9.86 3.20 -14.84
CA MET A 70 -8.89 4.12 -15.42
C MET A 70 -9.46 4.80 -16.66
N TYR A 71 -10.06 4.06 -17.56
CA TYR A 71 -10.71 4.61 -18.74
C TYR A 71 -11.87 5.56 -18.38
N SER A 72 -12.72 5.17 -17.41
CA SER A 72 -13.82 6.00 -16.93
C SER A 72 -13.30 7.30 -16.29
N HIS A 73 -12.23 7.25 -15.52
CA HIS A 73 -11.64 8.43 -14.89
C HIS A 73 -11.07 9.41 -15.94
N ILE A 74 -10.35 8.89 -16.94
CA ILE A 74 -9.77 9.72 -18.03
C ILE A 74 -10.86 10.41 -18.85
N THR A 75 -12.01 9.73 -19.07
CA THR A 75 -13.09 10.27 -19.93
C THR A 75 -14.08 11.16 -19.19
N SER A 76 -14.35 10.87 -17.92
CA SER A 76 -15.45 11.48 -17.16
C SER A 76 -14.98 12.20 -15.88
N GLY A 77 -13.69 12.12 -15.51
CA GLY A 77 -13.16 12.76 -14.32
C GLY A 77 -13.79 12.27 -13.00
N VAL A 78 -14.35 11.06 -12.97
CA VAL A 78 -15.08 10.54 -11.81
C VAL A 78 -14.16 10.43 -10.61
N VAL A 79 -14.56 11.06 -9.50
CA VAL A 79 -13.92 10.94 -8.18
C VAL A 79 -15.01 10.70 -7.15
N ASN A 80 -14.87 9.68 -6.31
CA ASN A 80 -15.86 9.31 -5.32
C ASN A 80 -15.23 8.69 -4.07
N GLU A 81 -15.85 8.96 -2.93
CA GLU A 81 -15.58 8.29 -1.67
C GLU A 81 -16.86 7.64 -1.14
N PHE A 82 -16.75 6.41 -0.68
CA PHE A 82 -17.85 5.66 -0.12
C PHE A 82 -17.49 5.20 1.29
N PHE A 83 -18.41 5.38 2.23
CA PHE A 83 -18.23 5.04 3.63
C PHE A 83 -19.31 4.08 4.12
N ILE A 84 -18.90 3.11 4.92
CA ILE A 84 -19.77 2.20 5.67
C ILE A 84 -19.41 2.34 7.13
N ASN A 85 -20.31 2.87 7.94
CA ASN A 85 -20.11 2.96 9.37
C ASN A 85 -20.28 1.56 9.99
N VAL A 86 -19.26 1.10 10.70
CA VAL A 86 -19.23 -0.21 11.38
C VAL A 86 -19.48 -0.05 12.88
N GLY A 87 -19.21 1.12 13.44
CA GLY A 87 -19.42 1.41 14.85
C GLY A 87 -18.69 2.67 15.28
N SER A 88 -18.72 2.96 16.57
CA SER A 88 -18.00 4.10 17.15
C SER A 88 -17.21 3.67 18.38
N ILE A 89 -16.03 4.25 18.57
CA ILE A 89 -15.22 4.09 19.78
C ILE A 89 -15.00 5.47 20.39
N GLY A 90 -15.73 5.74 21.47
CA GLY A 90 -15.75 7.05 22.12
C GLY A 90 -16.31 8.12 21.19
N VAL A 91 -15.49 9.07 20.79
CA VAL A 91 -15.86 10.18 19.88
C VAL A 91 -15.57 9.89 18.41
N PHE A 92 -14.94 8.75 18.10
CA PHE A 92 -14.54 8.40 16.75
C PHE A 92 -15.50 7.40 16.12
N ASP A 93 -15.99 7.72 14.93
CA ASP A 93 -16.69 6.76 14.09
C ASP A 93 -15.66 5.89 13.36
N ILE A 94 -15.85 4.56 13.47
CA ILE A 94 -15.06 3.59 12.72
C ILE A 94 -15.78 3.30 11.42
N GLU A 95 -15.21 3.81 10.35
CA GLU A 95 -15.74 3.68 9.01
C GLU A 95 -14.77 2.94 8.11
N PHE A 96 -15.31 2.04 7.34
CA PHE A 96 -14.64 1.41 6.22
C PHE A 96 -15.24 1.90 4.92
N GLY A 97 -14.46 1.82 3.84
CA GLY A 97 -14.97 2.29 2.57
C GLY A 97 -13.97 2.11 1.43
N TRP A 98 -14.24 2.81 0.35
CA TRP A 98 -13.33 2.83 -0.80
C TRP A 98 -13.32 4.20 -1.45
N VAL A 99 -12.14 4.58 -1.92
CA VAL A 99 -11.89 5.80 -2.68
C VAL A 99 -11.63 5.45 -4.12
N VAL A 100 -12.25 6.20 -5.02
CA VAL A 100 -12.04 6.14 -6.46
C VAL A 100 -11.64 7.53 -6.92
N ASP A 101 -10.35 7.81 -6.88
CA ASP A 101 -9.75 9.06 -7.34
C ASP A 101 -8.52 8.75 -8.22
N GLY A 102 -7.92 9.75 -8.83
CA GLY A 102 -6.79 9.56 -9.75
C GLY A 102 -5.65 8.75 -9.15
N LEU A 103 -5.31 8.98 -7.87
CA LEU A 103 -4.23 8.28 -7.18
C LEU A 103 -4.59 6.81 -6.90
N SER A 104 -5.79 6.54 -6.38
CA SER A 104 -6.26 5.18 -6.12
C SER A 104 -6.40 4.37 -7.39
N ILE A 105 -7.01 4.94 -8.43
CA ILE A 105 -7.21 4.27 -9.73
C ILE A 105 -5.88 3.91 -10.37
N MET A 106 -4.91 4.84 -10.36
CA MET A 106 -3.56 4.57 -10.84
C MET A 106 -2.95 3.37 -10.11
N MET A 107 -3.09 3.34 -8.78
CA MET A 107 -2.56 2.24 -7.98
C MET A 107 -3.33 0.92 -8.20
N TYR A 108 -4.65 0.94 -8.36
CA TYR A 108 -5.42 -0.25 -8.74
C TYR A 108 -4.93 -0.85 -10.05
N PHE A 109 -4.70 0.00 -11.05
CA PHE A 109 -4.21 -0.42 -12.36
C PHE A 109 -2.79 -0.99 -12.28
N VAL A 110 -1.87 -0.32 -11.56
CA VAL A 110 -0.48 -0.79 -11.40
C VAL A 110 -0.45 -2.12 -10.65
N VAL A 111 -1.16 -2.23 -9.52
CA VAL A 111 -1.23 -3.47 -8.74
C VAL A 111 -1.85 -4.59 -9.56
N GLY A 112 -2.97 -4.34 -10.25
CA GLY A 112 -3.64 -5.34 -11.10
C GLY A 112 -2.76 -5.84 -12.24
N THR A 113 -2.07 -4.91 -12.93
CA THR A 113 -1.20 -5.24 -14.07
C THR A 113 0.01 -6.06 -13.63
N VAL A 114 0.75 -5.56 -12.64
CA VAL A 114 1.97 -6.24 -12.17
C VAL A 114 1.62 -7.58 -11.52
N ALA A 115 0.56 -7.63 -10.71
CA ALA A 115 0.12 -8.88 -10.11
C ALA A 115 -0.26 -9.91 -11.19
N LEU A 116 -1.01 -9.52 -12.24
CA LEU A 116 -1.38 -10.45 -13.30
C LEU A 116 -0.15 -11.07 -13.97
N LEU A 117 0.84 -10.25 -14.35
CA LEU A 117 2.08 -10.74 -14.97
C LEU A 117 2.86 -11.67 -14.03
N VAL A 118 2.98 -11.29 -12.76
CA VAL A 118 3.67 -12.09 -11.74
C VAL A 118 2.94 -13.42 -11.49
N PHE A 119 1.62 -13.42 -11.41
CA PHE A 119 0.84 -14.65 -11.21
C PHE A 119 0.96 -15.61 -12.39
N ILE A 120 0.91 -15.11 -13.63
CA ILE A 120 1.17 -15.94 -14.82
C ILE A 120 2.57 -16.55 -14.76
N TYR A 121 3.59 -15.76 -14.44
CA TYR A 121 4.96 -16.26 -14.31
C TYR A 121 5.07 -17.29 -13.18
N ALA A 122 4.42 -17.03 -12.04
CA ALA A 122 4.49 -17.87 -10.85
C ALA A 122 3.91 -19.29 -11.08
N THR A 123 2.96 -19.47 -12.01
CA THR A 123 2.40 -20.80 -12.29
C THR A 123 3.46 -21.80 -12.72
N ASN A 124 4.34 -21.41 -13.62
CA ASN A 124 5.43 -22.25 -14.07
C ASN A 124 6.62 -22.27 -13.10
N TYR A 125 6.94 -21.09 -12.51
CA TYR A 125 8.07 -20.97 -11.60
C TYR A 125 7.95 -21.83 -10.34
N MET A 126 6.71 -21.93 -9.80
CA MET A 126 6.42 -22.68 -8.58
C MET A 126 5.94 -24.12 -8.87
N GLU A 127 5.91 -24.54 -10.13
CA GLU A 127 5.46 -25.88 -10.48
C GLU A 127 6.32 -26.95 -9.80
N GLY A 128 5.66 -27.94 -9.18
CA GLY A 128 6.34 -29.00 -8.43
C GLY A 128 6.68 -28.67 -6.97
N GLU A 129 6.51 -27.43 -6.52
CA GLU A 129 6.76 -27.06 -5.12
C GLU A 129 5.70 -27.66 -4.18
N ILE A 130 6.15 -28.13 -3.01
CA ILE A 130 5.30 -28.80 -2.02
C ILE A 130 4.19 -27.89 -1.52
N ARG A 131 4.47 -26.57 -1.39
CA ARG A 131 3.54 -25.57 -0.84
C ARG A 131 2.93 -24.69 -1.92
N TYR A 132 2.70 -25.20 -3.11
CA TYR A 132 2.14 -24.47 -4.23
C TYR A 132 0.83 -23.76 -3.90
N THR A 133 -0.14 -24.47 -3.32
CA THR A 133 -1.44 -23.89 -2.88
C THR A 133 -1.26 -22.79 -1.85
N PHE A 134 -0.44 -23.04 -0.82
CA PHE A 134 -0.13 -22.02 0.21
C PHE A 134 0.52 -20.77 -0.39
N PHE A 135 1.39 -20.96 -1.36
CA PHE A 135 2.02 -19.85 -2.08
C PHE A 135 0.99 -18.97 -2.77
N PHE A 136 0.09 -19.56 -3.58
CA PHE A 136 -0.94 -18.78 -4.27
C PHE A 136 -1.96 -18.15 -3.32
N THR A 137 -2.32 -18.83 -2.22
CA THR A 137 -3.13 -18.22 -1.16
C THR A 137 -2.48 -16.95 -0.62
N SER A 138 -1.21 -17.06 -0.20
CA SER A 138 -0.48 -15.95 0.41
C SER A 138 -0.24 -14.81 -0.58
N LEU A 139 0.04 -15.13 -1.86
CA LEU A 139 0.25 -14.14 -2.91
C LEU A 139 -1.04 -13.39 -3.24
N THR A 140 -2.19 -14.10 -3.27
CA THR A 140 -3.51 -13.50 -3.51
C THR A 140 -3.93 -12.60 -2.34
N LEU A 141 -3.70 -13.04 -1.10
CA LEU A 141 -3.92 -12.21 0.10
C LEU A 141 -3.04 -10.97 0.09
N PHE A 142 -1.80 -11.09 -0.35
CA PHE A 142 -0.86 -9.96 -0.44
C PHE A 142 -1.36 -8.91 -1.44
N ALA A 143 -1.79 -9.32 -2.63
CA ALA A 143 -2.39 -8.41 -3.60
C ALA A 143 -3.68 -7.75 -3.06
N GLY A 144 -4.55 -8.53 -2.42
CA GLY A 144 -5.75 -8.03 -1.77
C GLY A 144 -5.46 -7.02 -0.66
N SER A 145 -4.46 -7.30 0.17
CA SER A 145 -4.03 -6.39 1.25
C SER A 145 -3.56 -5.04 0.72
N MET A 146 -2.84 -5.03 -0.41
CA MET A 146 -2.45 -3.79 -1.07
C MET A 146 -3.67 -3.04 -1.63
N LEU A 147 -4.64 -3.75 -2.19
CA LEU A 147 -5.88 -3.14 -2.68
C LEU A 147 -6.71 -2.54 -1.53
N VAL A 148 -6.76 -3.18 -0.34
CA VAL A 148 -7.33 -2.57 0.88
C VAL A 148 -6.64 -1.25 1.20
N LEU A 149 -5.31 -1.24 1.19
CA LEU A 149 -4.51 -0.06 1.54
C LEU A 149 -4.80 1.10 0.59
N VAL A 150 -4.71 0.87 -0.72
CA VAL A 150 -4.86 1.93 -1.72
C VAL A 150 -6.31 2.37 -1.95
N SER A 151 -7.29 1.58 -1.51
CA SER A 151 -8.70 1.96 -1.54
C SER A 151 -9.16 2.74 -0.32
N SER A 152 -8.33 2.87 0.71
CA SER A 152 -8.74 3.33 2.03
C SER A 152 -9.12 4.81 2.06
N PRO A 153 -10.35 5.19 2.47
CA PRO A 153 -10.74 6.57 2.73
C PRO A 153 -10.39 7.04 4.15
N THR A 154 -10.00 6.11 5.03
CA THR A 154 -9.69 6.41 6.45
C THR A 154 -8.29 5.94 6.82
N LEU A 155 -7.64 6.65 7.76
CA LEU A 155 -6.31 6.29 8.25
C LEU A 155 -6.29 4.93 8.97
N ILE A 156 -7.39 4.55 9.64
CA ILE A 156 -7.49 3.24 10.29
C ILE A 156 -7.52 2.10 9.27
N GLN A 157 -8.21 2.27 8.15
CA GLN A 157 -8.24 1.26 7.09
C GLN A 157 -6.89 1.19 6.35
N ILE A 158 -6.19 2.34 6.15
CA ILE A 158 -4.80 2.32 5.67
C ILE A 158 -3.95 1.47 6.61
N LEU A 159 -4.04 1.68 7.93
CA LEU A 159 -3.26 0.92 8.92
C LEU A 159 -3.57 -0.58 8.83
N ILE A 160 -4.84 -0.98 8.70
CA ILE A 160 -5.22 -2.39 8.56
C ILE A 160 -4.61 -2.99 7.28
N GLY A 161 -4.75 -2.33 6.13
CA GLY A 161 -4.12 -2.78 4.88
C GLY A 161 -2.59 -2.86 4.99
N TRP A 162 -1.98 -1.88 5.68
CA TRP A 162 -0.56 -1.79 5.95
C TRP A 162 -0.02 -2.98 6.74
N GLU A 163 -0.74 -3.36 7.79
CA GLU A 163 -0.42 -4.50 8.62
C GLU A 163 -0.60 -5.84 7.90
N LEU A 164 -1.68 -5.97 7.13
CA LEU A 164 -1.95 -7.16 6.32
C LEU A 164 -0.86 -7.37 5.26
N VAL A 165 -0.43 -6.31 4.57
CA VAL A 165 0.73 -6.36 3.65
C VAL A 165 1.99 -6.83 4.39
N GLY A 166 2.22 -6.35 5.62
CA GLY A 166 3.34 -6.78 6.46
C GLY A 166 3.30 -8.27 6.79
N VAL A 167 2.15 -8.79 7.22
CA VAL A 167 1.97 -10.22 7.54
C VAL A 167 2.12 -11.10 6.29
N CYS A 168 1.48 -10.73 5.18
CA CYS A 168 1.59 -11.49 3.94
C CYS A 168 3.03 -11.52 3.42
N SER A 169 3.77 -10.40 3.54
CA SER A 169 5.18 -10.36 3.17
C SER A 169 6.04 -11.30 4.02
N TYR A 170 5.79 -11.36 5.33
CA TYR A 170 6.46 -12.30 6.23
C TYR A 170 6.26 -13.76 5.78
N LEU A 171 5.01 -14.16 5.46
CA LEU A 171 4.68 -15.49 4.98
C LEU A 171 5.36 -15.83 3.65
N LEU A 172 5.43 -14.87 2.75
CA LEU A 172 6.00 -15.04 1.42
C LEU A 172 7.53 -15.03 1.41
N ILE A 173 8.20 -14.15 2.17
CA ILE A 173 9.67 -14.16 2.34
C ILE A 173 10.09 -15.46 3.02
N GLY A 174 9.35 -15.88 4.05
CA GLY A 174 9.57 -17.11 4.78
C GLY A 174 9.06 -18.37 4.10
N HIS A 175 8.73 -18.35 2.81
CA HIS A 175 8.16 -19.51 2.11
C HIS A 175 9.00 -20.79 2.28
N TYR A 176 10.33 -20.69 2.25
CA TYR A 176 11.27 -21.77 2.48
C TYR A 176 11.79 -21.75 3.92
N TRP A 177 10.89 -21.81 4.91
CA TRP A 177 11.21 -21.64 6.34
C TRP A 177 12.15 -22.72 6.93
N GLU A 178 12.32 -23.86 6.25
CA GLU A 178 13.27 -24.89 6.65
C GLU A 178 14.71 -24.39 6.60
N LYS A 179 14.98 -23.43 5.72
CA LYS A 179 16.29 -22.79 5.65
C LYS A 179 16.34 -21.66 6.69
N LYS A 180 17.18 -21.84 7.71
CA LYS A 180 17.33 -20.87 8.81
C LYS A 180 17.55 -19.42 8.32
N ASN A 181 18.31 -19.25 7.23
CA ASN A 181 18.58 -17.93 6.65
C ASN A 181 17.30 -17.26 6.15
N ASN A 182 16.39 -18.02 5.51
CA ASN A 182 15.15 -17.48 4.96
C ASN A 182 14.16 -17.12 6.09
N SER A 183 14.06 -17.98 7.11
CA SER A 183 13.27 -17.71 8.30
C SER A 183 13.79 -16.47 9.05
N SER A 184 15.11 -16.33 9.19
CA SER A 184 15.74 -15.16 9.79
C SER A 184 15.50 -13.89 8.97
N ALA A 185 15.56 -13.97 7.65
CA ALA A 185 15.28 -12.85 6.74
C ALA A 185 13.81 -12.38 6.86
N ALA A 186 12.86 -13.32 6.90
CA ALA A 186 11.44 -13.01 7.10
C ALA A 186 11.21 -12.31 8.45
N MET A 187 11.80 -12.83 9.53
CA MET A 187 11.72 -12.23 10.86
C MET A 187 12.32 -10.83 10.88
N LYS A 188 13.49 -10.63 10.28
CA LYS A 188 14.14 -9.32 10.18
C LYS A 188 13.25 -8.32 9.45
N ALA A 189 12.70 -8.70 8.28
CA ALA A 189 11.80 -7.85 7.52
C ALA A 189 10.56 -7.47 8.34
N PHE A 190 9.94 -8.43 9.02
CA PHE A 190 8.74 -8.20 9.81
C PHE A 190 9.02 -7.26 11.00
N ILE A 191 10.05 -7.53 11.80
CA ILE A 191 10.37 -6.74 13.00
C ILE A 191 10.78 -5.31 12.63
N THR A 192 11.63 -5.14 11.59
CA THR A 192 12.07 -3.80 11.16
C THR A 192 10.86 -2.95 10.73
N ASN A 193 9.92 -3.53 9.99
CA ASN A 193 8.70 -2.83 9.62
C ASN A 193 7.82 -2.52 10.84
N LYS A 194 7.67 -3.47 11.78
CA LYS A 194 6.86 -3.25 13.00
C LYS A 194 7.38 -2.10 13.87
N ILE A 195 8.68 -1.92 13.96
CA ILE A 195 9.27 -0.78 14.67
C ILE A 195 8.85 0.54 14.00
N ALA A 196 8.87 0.59 12.68
CA ALA A 196 8.41 1.76 11.93
C ALA A 196 6.89 1.99 12.05
N ASP A 197 6.10 0.91 12.06
CA ASP A 197 4.65 0.94 12.14
C ASP A 197 4.15 1.56 13.46
N VAL A 198 4.94 1.46 14.56
CA VAL A 198 4.66 2.16 15.82
C VAL A 198 4.63 3.69 15.60
N GLY A 199 5.57 4.22 14.80
CA GLY A 199 5.56 5.63 14.44
C GLY A 199 4.28 6.01 13.68
N LEU A 200 3.92 5.22 12.66
CA LEU A 200 2.68 5.40 11.90
C LEU A 200 1.44 5.43 12.81
N MET A 201 1.32 4.46 13.72
CA MET A 201 0.20 4.37 14.66
C MET A 201 0.09 5.62 15.54
N ILE A 202 1.21 6.06 16.13
CA ILE A 202 1.23 7.26 16.97
C ILE A 202 0.87 8.50 16.15
N GLY A 203 1.38 8.63 14.92
CA GLY A 203 1.04 9.73 14.01
C GLY A 203 -0.47 9.78 13.69
N ILE A 204 -1.07 8.63 13.41
CA ILE A 204 -2.52 8.50 13.19
C ILE A 204 -3.31 8.91 14.43
N ILE A 205 -2.91 8.46 15.62
CA ILE A 205 -3.58 8.81 16.88
C ILE A 205 -3.50 10.32 17.13
N ILE A 206 -2.34 10.96 16.92
CA ILE A 206 -2.17 12.40 17.08
C ILE A 206 -3.11 13.15 16.14
N LEU A 207 -3.17 12.77 14.85
CA LEU A 207 -4.09 13.39 13.91
C LEU A 207 -5.54 13.20 14.34
N ALA A 208 -5.96 11.99 14.66
CA ALA A 208 -7.33 11.70 15.07
C ALA A 208 -7.76 12.51 16.30
N LEU A 209 -6.93 12.58 17.33
CA LEU A 209 -7.24 13.33 18.56
C LEU A 209 -7.36 14.84 18.32
N ASN A 210 -6.63 15.42 17.39
CA ASN A 210 -6.65 16.86 17.12
C ASN A 210 -7.71 17.25 16.08
N THR A 211 -8.04 16.36 15.14
CA THR A 211 -9.06 16.62 14.10
C THR A 211 -10.45 16.12 14.49
N GLY A 212 -10.54 15.17 15.43
CA GLY A 212 -11.79 14.52 15.80
C GLY A 212 -12.31 13.51 14.77
N THR A 213 -11.52 13.20 13.72
CA THR A 213 -11.91 12.31 12.62
C THR A 213 -10.77 11.38 12.19
N LEU A 214 -11.14 10.26 11.56
CA LEU A 214 -10.20 9.33 10.91
C LEU A 214 -10.29 9.40 9.37
N ARG A 215 -11.24 10.19 8.83
CA ARG A 215 -11.40 10.36 7.38
C ARG A 215 -10.27 11.22 6.83
N ILE A 216 -9.61 10.73 5.80
CA ILE A 216 -8.48 11.43 5.19
C ILE A 216 -8.95 12.73 4.55
N SER A 217 -10.08 12.73 3.85
CA SER A 217 -10.64 13.92 3.22
C SER A 217 -10.93 15.05 4.24
N GLU A 218 -11.50 14.73 5.39
CA GLU A 218 -11.76 15.70 6.45
C GLU A 218 -10.46 16.22 7.09
N ILE A 219 -9.48 15.33 7.33
CA ILE A 219 -8.17 15.74 7.86
C ILE A 219 -7.48 16.71 6.89
N LEU A 220 -7.50 16.42 5.59
CA LEU A 220 -6.92 17.28 4.57
C LEU A 220 -7.67 18.61 4.44
N TYR A 221 -9.00 18.60 4.57
CA TYR A 221 -9.80 19.82 4.59
C TYR A 221 -9.45 20.71 5.79
N GLN A 222 -9.40 20.15 7.00
CA GLN A 222 -9.01 20.89 8.20
C GLN A 222 -7.58 21.42 8.11
N ALA A 223 -6.65 20.64 7.53
CA ALA A 223 -5.27 21.08 7.32
C ALA A 223 -5.14 22.30 6.40
N THR A 224 -6.06 22.44 5.45
CA THR A 224 -6.02 23.57 4.49
C THR A 224 -6.82 24.79 4.95
N HIS A 225 -7.84 24.62 5.80
CA HIS A 225 -8.79 25.69 6.19
C HIS A 225 -8.76 26.03 7.68
N GLU A 226 -8.39 25.11 8.57
CA GLU A 226 -8.40 25.28 10.03
C GLU A 226 -7.00 25.17 10.64
N TYR A 227 -6.09 26.05 10.20
CA TYR A 227 -4.65 26.00 10.55
C TYR A 227 -4.37 25.91 12.07
N GLU A 228 -5.14 26.63 12.89
CA GLU A 228 -4.86 26.76 14.34
C GLU A 228 -4.91 25.44 15.10
N LYS A 229 -5.83 24.53 14.76
CA LYS A 229 -6.03 23.27 15.49
C LYS A 229 -4.86 22.28 15.34
N LEU A 230 -4.23 22.26 14.18
CA LEU A 230 -3.20 21.27 13.85
C LEU A 230 -1.78 21.81 13.95
N SER A 231 -1.58 23.15 13.99
CA SER A 231 -0.28 23.80 13.89
C SER A 231 0.74 23.31 14.92
N SER A 232 0.31 23.05 16.17
CA SER A 232 1.18 22.64 17.27
C SER A 232 1.69 21.19 17.15
N VAL A 233 0.97 20.31 16.43
CA VAL A 233 1.26 18.88 16.36
C VAL A 233 1.60 18.42 14.93
N ALA A 234 1.39 19.27 13.94
CA ALA A 234 1.49 18.90 12.52
C ALA A 234 2.86 18.35 12.14
N PHE A 235 3.94 19.01 12.55
CA PHE A 235 5.30 18.57 12.26
C PHE A 235 5.58 17.18 12.86
N ILE A 236 5.23 16.97 14.14
CA ILE A 236 5.45 15.68 14.81
C ILE A 236 4.61 14.59 14.15
N ALA A 237 3.33 14.86 13.87
CA ALA A 237 2.46 13.89 13.17
C ALA A 237 3.01 13.54 11.79
N ALA A 238 3.45 14.53 11.01
CA ALA A 238 4.06 14.33 9.70
C ALA A 238 5.32 13.42 9.76
N ILE A 239 6.24 13.71 10.68
CA ILE A 239 7.46 12.89 10.88
C ILE A 239 7.10 11.46 11.29
N LEU A 240 6.13 11.27 12.15
CA LEU A 240 5.70 9.95 12.61
C LEU A 240 5.06 9.12 11.48
N LEU A 241 4.22 9.74 10.64
CA LEU A 241 3.70 9.11 9.42
C LEU A 241 4.86 8.74 8.47
N PHE A 242 5.84 9.63 8.32
CA PHE A 242 7.03 9.37 7.50
C PHE A 242 7.87 8.21 8.03
N ILE A 243 8.04 8.06 9.35
CA ILE A 243 8.75 6.90 9.93
C ILE A 243 8.09 5.59 9.51
N GLY A 244 6.75 5.50 9.54
CA GLY A 244 6.04 4.35 8.99
C GLY A 244 6.34 4.12 7.51
N ALA A 245 6.28 5.18 6.71
CA ALA A 245 6.60 5.13 5.29
C ALA A 245 8.05 4.68 5.02
N MET A 246 9.02 5.15 5.83
CA MET A 246 10.44 4.74 5.77
C MET A 246 10.60 3.22 5.95
N GLY A 247 9.85 2.62 6.86
CA GLY A 247 9.90 1.17 7.09
C GLY A 247 9.52 0.38 5.86
N LYS A 248 8.32 0.60 5.32
CA LYS A 248 7.81 -0.13 4.14
C LYS A 248 8.62 0.15 2.87
N SER A 249 9.05 1.40 2.68
CA SER A 249 9.82 1.78 1.49
C SER A 249 11.33 1.56 1.65
N ALA A 250 11.75 0.90 2.73
CA ALA A 250 13.14 0.56 2.99
C ALA A 250 14.09 1.76 2.87
N GLN A 251 13.71 2.90 3.44
CA GLN A 251 14.55 4.09 3.49
C GLN A 251 15.61 3.98 4.58
N PHE A 252 16.75 4.65 4.39
CA PHE A 252 17.79 4.73 5.42
C PHE A 252 17.20 5.33 6.72
N PRO A 253 17.49 4.76 7.91
CA PRO A 253 18.34 3.58 8.19
C PRO A 253 17.59 2.23 8.16
N LEU A 254 16.29 2.19 7.86
CA LEU A 254 15.44 1.01 7.91
C LEU A 254 15.50 0.13 6.64
N HIS A 255 16.46 0.36 5.74
CA HIS A 255 16.62 -0.36 4.46
C HIS A 255 17.15 -1.80 4.59
N VAL A 256 17.69 -2.16 5.74
CA VAL A 256 18.48 -3.39 5.97
C VAL A 256 17.72 -4.70 5.79
N TRP A 257 16.39 -4.67 5.76
CA TRP A 257 15.55 -5.84 5.56
C TRP A 257 15.34 -6.20 4.08
N LEU A 258 15.40 -5.20 3.18
CA LEU A 258 15.00 -5.37 1.78
C LEU A 258 15.93 -6.31 0.99
N PRO A 259 17.28 -6.20 1.09
CA PRO A 259 18.18 -7.13 0.42
C PRO A 259 18.05 -8.57 0.94
N ASP A 260 17.75 -8.74 2.23
CA ASP A 260 17.56 -10.07 2.82
C ASP A 260 16.21 -10.68 2.41
N ALA A 261 15.19 -9.86 2.12
CA ALA A 261 13.91 -10.31 1.61
C ALA A 261 14.01 -11.03 0.24
N MET A 262 15.14 -10.88 -0.48
CA MET A 262 15.44 -11.64 -1.69
C MET A 262 15.59 -13.16 -1.47
N ALA A 263 15.62 -13.62 -0.21
CA ALA A 263 15.59 -15.03 0.17
C ALA A 263 14.28 -15.75 -0.23
N GLY A 264 13.19 -15.01 -0.43
CA GLY A 264 11.92 -15.53 -0.92
C GLY A 264 11.94 -15.92 -2.41
N PRO A 265 10.86 -16.61 -2.88
CA PRO A 265 10.68 -16.92 -4.30
C PRO A 265 10.72 -15.68 -5.19
N THR A 266 11.27 -15.79 -6.40
CA THR A 266 11.42 -14.64 -7.32
C THR A 266 10.10 -13.92 -7.66
N PRO A 267 8.94 -14.60 -7.88
CA PRO A 267 7.67 -13.91 -8.11
C PRO A 267 7.26 -13.00 -6.94
N VAL A 268 7.57 -13.41 -5.69
CA VAL A 268 7.31 -12.60 -4.50
C VAL A 268 8.14 -11.32 -4.52
N SER A 269 9.44 -11.45 -4.76
CA SER A 269 10.33 -10.29 -4.83
C SER A 269 9.86 -9.30 -5.91
N ALA A 270 9.47 -9.80 -7.08
CA ALA A 270 8.99 -8.97 -8.17
C ALA A 270 7.72 -8.18 -7.77
N LEU A 271 6.71 -8.84 -7.20
CA LEU A 271 5.47 -8.16 -6.80
C LEU A 271 5.69 -7.18 -5.64
N MET A 272 6.47 -7.59 -4.63
CA MET A 272 6.71 -6.83 -3.41
C MET A 272 7.45 -5.51 -3.67
N HIS A 273 8.39 -5.52 -4.63
CA HIS A 273 9.22 -4.36 -4.93
C HIS A 273 8.64 -3.46 -6.03
N ALA A 274 7.87 -4.01 -6.99
CA ALA A 274 7.38 -3.23 -8.12
C ALA A 274 6.07 -2.47 -7.82
N ALA A 275 5.09 -3.12 -7.15
CA ALA A 275 3.73 -2.57 -7.12
C ALA A 275 3.05 -2.59 -5.74
N THR A 276 3.70 -3.12 -4.70
CA THR A 276 2.99 -3.36 -3.44
C THR A 276 3.71 -2.79 -2.22
N MET A 277 4.49 -3.58 -1.50
CA MET A 277 4.98 -3.20 -0.17
C MET A 277 5.81 -1.91 -0.15
N VAL A 278 6.78 -1.78 -1.06
CA VAL A 278 7.67 -0.60 -1.10
C VAL A 278 6.91 0.64 -1.57
N THR A 279 5.95 0.49 -2.48
CA THR A 279 5.12 1.59 -2.97
C THR A 279 4.06 2.05 -1.96
N ALA A 280 3.75 1.25 -0.92
CA ALA A 280 2.82 1.64 0.12
C ALA A 280 3.27 2.91 0.88
N GLY A 281 4.56 3.04 1.20
CA GLY A 281 5.09 4.25 1.83
C GLY A 281 5.03 5.47 0.93
N VAL A 282 5.33 5.28 -0.36
CA VAL A 282 5.20 6.32 -1.40
C VAL A 282 3.74 6.76 -1.52
N TYR A 283 2.81 5.81 -1.56
CA TYR A 283 1.38 6.07 -1.61
C TYR A 283 0.89 6.88 -0.40
N LEU A 284 1.31 6.49 0.82
CA LEU A 284 0.93 7.21 2.04
C LEU A 284 1.36 8.68 1.99
N LEU A 285 2.60 8.96 1.57
CA LEU A 285 3.08 10.33 1.43
C LEU A 285 2.34 11.10 0.32
N ALA A 286 2.09 10.46 -0.81
CA ALA A 286 1.31 11.07 -1.89
C ALA A 286 -0.13 11.38 -1.45
N ARG A 287 -0.76 10.47 -0.73
CA ARG A 287 -2.13 10.64 -0.18
C ARG A 287 -2.20 11.77 0.85
N MET A 288 -1.20 11.88 1.70
CA MET A 288 -1.12 12.92 2.74
C MET A 288 -0.37 14.18 2.28
N PHE A 289 0.05 14.27 1.02
CA PHE A 289 0.84 15.39 0.51
C PHE A 289 0.22 16.77 0.77
N PRO A 290 -1.11 16.98 0.59
CA PRO A 290 -1.73 18.26 0.93
C PRO A 290 -1.54 18.67 2.39
N PHE A 291 -1.61 17.69 3.33
CA PHE A 291 -1.34 17.93 4.75
C PHE A 291 0.13 18.37 4.97
N TYR A 292 1.09 17.67 4.39
CA TYR A 292 2.50 18.04 4.48
C TYR A 292 2.75 19.45 3.95
N LYS A 293 2.20 19.77 2.77
CA LYS A 293 2.39 21.08 2.11
C LYS A 293 1.77 22.23 2.92
N ALA A 294 0.57 22.03 3.48
CA ALA A 294 -0.16 23.07 4.17
C ALA A 294 0.33 23.29 5.62
N MET A 295 0.64 22.21 6.34
CA MET A 295 0.83 22.25 7.79
C MET A 295 2.25 21.94 8.25
N ALA A 296 3.04 21.22 7.47
CA ALA A 296 4.35 20.73 7.87
C ALA A 296 5.37 20.78 6.72
N PRO A 297 5.60 21.94 6.09
CA PRO A 297 6.56 22.04 4.97
C PRO A 297 7.98 21.65 5.39
N ASP A 298 8.39 21.96 6.61
CA ASP A 298 9.71 21.56 7.15
C ASP A 298 9.86 20.02 7.23
N ALA A 299 8.75 19.28 7.40
CA ALA A 299 8.78 17.83 7.36
C ALA A 299 9.06 17.29 5.94
N LEU A 300 8.65 18.00 4.88
CA LEU A 300 9.04 17.65 3.50
C LEU A 300 10.54 17.79 3.26
N ASP A 301 11.19 18.77 3.88
CA ASP A 301 12.65 18.91 3.81
C ASP A 301 13.36 17.73 4.48
N VAL A 302 12.81 17.23 5.59
CA VAL A 302 13.30 16.01 6.24
C VAL A 302 13.09 14.79 5.32
N VAL A 303 11.90 14.63 4.72
CA VAL A 303 11.61 13.56 3.75
C VAL A 303 12.59 13.60 2.59
N MET A 304 12.85 14.78 2.03
CA MET A 304 13.81 14.99 0.94
C MET A 304 15.23 14.61 1.38
N LEU A 305 15.66 15.03 2.56
CA LEU A 305 17.00 14.72 3.08
C LEU A 305 17.21 13.19 3.18
N PHE A 306 16.26 12.47 3.79
CA PHE A 306 16.32 11.01 3.88
C PHE A 306 16.23 10.33 2.51
N GLY A 307 15.47 10.87 1.58
CA GLY A 307 15.41 10.42 0.19
C GLY A 307 16.77 10.51 -0.50
N VAL A 308 17.46 11.65 -0.38
CA VAL A 308 18.80 11.86 -0.97
C VAL A 308 19.84 10.95 -0.31
N ILE A 309 19.85 10.84 1.02
CA ILE A 309 20.76 9.93 1.73
C ILE A 309 20.54 8.49 1.25
N THR A 310 19.29 8.07 1.14
CA THR A 310 18.93 6.72 0.71
C THR A 310 19.35 6.46 -0.74
N LEU A 311 19.11 7.41 -1.64
CA LEU A 311 19.54 7.34 -3.03
C LEU A 311 21.05 7.09 -3.14
N LEU A 312 21.84 7.93 -2.47
CA LEU A 312 23.31 7.85 -2.53
C LEU A 312 23.82 6.55 -1.89
N ALA A 313 23.36 6.22 -0.68
CA ALA A 313 23.79 5.02 0.03
C ALA A 313 23.41 3.75 -0.75
N ALA A 314 22.15 3.61 -1.17
CA ALA A 314 21.70 2.43 -1.89
C ALA A 314 22.33 2.32 -3.29
N GLY A 315 22.54 3.45 -3.99
CA GLY A 315 23.22 3.47 -5.28
C GLY A 315 24.68 2.97 -5.18
N LEU A 316 25.43 3.45 -4.19
CA LEU A 316 26.79 3.00 -3.94
C LEU A 316 26.87 1.50 -3.56
N ILE A 317 25.92 1.05 -2.71
CA ILE A 317 25.87 -0.36 -2.32
C ILE A 317 25.51 -1.26 -3.51
N ALA A 318 24.61 -0.81 -4.40
CA ALA A 318 24.21 -1.58 -5.58
C ALA A 318 25.40 -1.93 -6.50
N VAL A 319 26.36 -1.00 -6.64
CA VAL A 319 27.54 -1.19 -7.52
C VAL A 319 28.45 -2.33 -7.05
N VAL A 320 28.47 -2.63 -5.75
CA VAL A 320 29.36 -3.65 -5.16
C VAL A 320 28.65 -4.99 -4.90
N GLN A 321 27.40 -5.17 -5.38
CA GLN A 321 26.68 -6.43 -5.20
C GLN A 321 26.97 -7.40 -6.36
N ASP A 322 27.21 -8.66 -6.01
CA ASP A 322 27.43 -9.76 -6.99
C ASP A 322 26.10 -10.48 -7.33
N ASP A 323 25.06 -10.33 -6.50
CA ASP A 323 23.75 -10.96 -6.68
C ASP A 323 22.79 -10.02 -7.41
N LEU A 324 22.33 -10.43 -8.61
CA LEU A 324 21.41 -9.64 -9.43
C LEU A 324 20.12 -9.26 -8.69
N LYS A 325 19.56 -10.16 -7.87
CA LYS A 325 18.37 -9.84 -7.07
C LYS A 325 18.64 -8.72 -6.06
N LYS A 326 19.83 -8.72 -5.43
CA LYS A 326 20.22 -7.65 -4.50
C LYS A 326 20.47 -6.34 -5.22
N VAL A 327 21.09 -6.37 -6.40
CA VAL A 327 21.24 -5.17 -7.25
C VAL A 327 19.87 -4.54 -7.54
N LEU A 328 18.90 -5.36 -7.97
CA LEU A 328 17.53 -4.90 -8.23
C LEU A 328 16.83 -4.37 -6.96
N ALA A 329 17.06 -5.01 -5.79
CA ALA A 329 16.54 -4.52 -4.52
C ALA A 329 17.07 -3.12 -4.19
N TYR A 330 18.37 -2.92 -4.26
CA TYR A 330 18.96 -1.59 -4.01
C TYR A 330 18.53 -0.56 -5.06
N SER A 331 18.36 -0.97 -6.32
CA SER A 331 17.78 -0.11 -7.36
C SER A 331 16.36 0.35 -6.99
N THR A 332 15.53 -0.53 -6.45
CA THR A 332 14.18 -0.16 -5.98
C THR A 332 14.24 0.86 -4.83
N VAL A 333 15.15 0.67 -3.88
CA VAL A 333 15.37 1.62 -2.77
C VAL A 333 15.76 3.00 -3.29
N THR A 334 16.63 3.08 -4.32
CA THR A 334 17.07 4.37 -4.88
C THR A 334 15.93 5.12 -5.54
N VAL A 335 15.02 4.43 -6.22
CA VAL A 335 13.95 5.07 -7.02
C VAL A 335 12.74 5.49 -6.18
N SER A 336 12.46 4.78 -5.08
CA SER A 336 11.19 4.89 -4.34
C SER A 336 10.83 6.32 -3.92
N TYR A 337 11.80 7.19 -3.61
CA TYR A 337 11.52 8.54 -3.12
C TYR A 337 12.05 9.67 -4.01
N THR A 338 12.96 9.40 -4.93
CA THR A 338 13.54 10.46 -5.78
C THR A 338 12.50 11.19 -6.61
N HIS A 339 11.48 10.48 -7.08
CA HIS A 339 10.42 11.07 -7.89
C HIS A 339 9.36 11.83 -7.07
N LEU A 340 9.23 11.56 -5.77
CA LEU A 340 8.34 12.32 -4.88
C LEU A 340 8.96 13.61 -4.36
N THR A 341 10.30 13.64 -4.23
CA THR A 341 11.00 14.77 -3.60
C THR A 341 11.49 15.81 -4.62
N LEU A 342 11.71 15.42 -5.87
CA LEU A 342 12.17 16.34 -6.91
C LEU A 342 11.12 17.34 -7.42
N PRO A 343 9.81 17.04 -7.54
CA PRO A 343 8.81 18.00 -8.02
C PRO A 343 8.34 19.01 -6.97
N THR A 344 8.70 18.87 -5.71
CA THR A 344 8.16 19.71 -4.63
C THR A 344 8.70 21.15 -4.61
N LYS A 345 9.63 21.47 -5.49
CA LYS A 345 10.20 22.85 -5.67
C LYS A 345 9.91 23.48 -7.02
N ALA A 346 9.01 22.90 -7.83
CA ALA A 346 8.60 23.49 -9.11
C ALA A 346 7.23 24.17 -8.99
#